data_a81e72d4864c469a37d92dde08501b41
#
_entry.id   a81e72d4864c469a37d92dde08501b41
#
_cell.length_a   1.000
_cell.length_b   1.000
_cell.length_c   1.000
_cell.angle_alpha   90.00
_cell.angle_beta   90.00
_cell.angle_gamma   90.00
#
_symmetry.space_group_name_H-M   'P 1'
#
loop_
_entity.id
_entity.type
_entity.pdbx_description
1 polymer ?
#
loop_
_entity_poly.entity_id
_entity_poly.type
_entity_poly.pdbx_seq_one_letter_code
_entity_poly.pdbx_strand_id
1 'polypeptide(L)'
;MASGLKRTSADFFVSAKVIESAADTFTQTTITLPLNALDREVFVITGIIFDPATPSSVPGTQCDSNLQLTRQSATNIIRLSDFNLIGKSAETMLGGAAEFTFFSKTYGNQQIESGQDYVDVVATPNMFMAVLGNNNTGPLTSDIRVYGYRAQADVSVYS
;
A
#
# COMPACT_ATOMS: atom_id res chain seq x y z
N MET A 1 -21.85 -9.82 0.83
CA MET A 1 -20.62 -10.63 0.78
C MET A 1 -20.37 -11.09 -0.64
N ALA A 2 -19.12 -11.10 -1.06
CA ALA A 2 -18.77 -11.54 -2.41
C ALA A 2 -19.06 -13.04 -2.60
N SER A 3 -19.43 -13.42 -3.82
CA SER A 3 -19.68 -14.82 -4.16
C SER A 3 -18.41 -15.66 -4.02
N GLY A 4 -18.54 -16.86 -3.45
CA GLY A 4 -17.41 -17.77 -3.22
C GLY A 4 -16.58 -17.48 -1.98
N LEU A 5 -16.97 -16.49 -1.19
CA LEU A 5 -16.29 -16.13 0.06
C LEU A 5 -17.22 -16.31 1.25
N LYS A 6 -16.74 -17.03 2.27
CA LYS A 6 -17.45 -17.21 3.51
C LYS A 6 -16.65 -16.59 4.65
N ARG A 7 -17.21 -15.58 5.27
CA ARG A 7 -16.54 -14.83 6.34
C ARG A 7 -16.20 -15.72 7.53
N THR A 8 -14.95 -15.64 8.01
CA THR A 8 -14.45 -16.42 9.13
C THR A 8 -13.98 -15.57 10.30
N SER A 9 -13.97 -14.24 10.17
CA SER A 9 -13.59 -13.34 11.26
C SER A 9 -14.44 -12.09 11.26
N ALA A 10 -14.42 -11.36 12.39
CA ALA A 10 -14.90 -9.99 12.44
C ALA A 10 -13.96 -9.06 11.67
N ASP A 11 -14.37 -7.82 11.45
CA ASP A 11 -13.49 -6.82 10.83
C ASP A 11 -12.29 -6.54 11.75
N PHE A 12 -11.13 -6.40 11.16
CA PHE A 12 -9.92 -6.02 11.87
C PHE A 12 -9.02 -5.22 10.92
N PHE A 13 -7.92 -4.72 11.46
CA PHE A 13 -6.94 -4.04 10.62
C PHE A 13 -5.54 -4.56 10.90
N VAL A 14 -4.68 -4.44 9.90
CA VAL A 14 -3.24 -4.62 10.05
C VAL A 14 -2.57 -3.30 9.70
N SER A 15 -1.53 -2.96 10.45
CA SER A 15 -0.78 -1.74 10.21
C SER A 15 0.70 -2.05 10.10
N ALA A 16 1.42 -1.23 9.35
CA ALA A 16 2.84 -1.41 9.16
C ALA A 16 3.52 -0.06 8.94
N LYS A 17 4.79 -0.04 9.24
CA LYS A 17 5.66 1.11 9.03
C LYS A 17 6.88 0.65 8.24
N VAL A 18 7.33 1.47 7.31
CA VAL A 18 8.59 1.25 6.62
C VAL A 18 9.42 2.53 6.66
N ILE A 19 10.70 2.37 6.94
CA ILE A 19 11.67 3.46 6.98
C ILE A 19 12.69 3.16 5.90
N GLU A 20 12.94 4.12 4.99
CA GLU A 20 13.99 3.93 4.00
C GLU A 20 15.33 3.62 4.69
N SER A 21 16.08 2.66 4.14
CA SER A 21 17.40 2.31 4.65
C SER A 21 18.41 3.44 4.47
N ALA A 22 18.20 4.27 3.45
CA ALA A 22 18.94 5.48 3.17
C ALA A 22 18.06 6.39 2.32
N ALA A 23 18.43 7.66 2.19
CA ALA A 23 17.70 8.58 1.33
C ALA A 23 17.59 8.03 -0.10
N ASP A 24 16.40 8.14 -0.69
CA ASP A 24 16.12 7.77 -2.09
C ASP A 24 16.44 6.31 -2.42
N THR A 25 16.22 5.42 -1.45
CA THR A 25 16.49 3.99 -1.58
C THR A 25 15.20 3.19 -1.43
N PHE A 26 14.90 2.35 -2.44
CA PHE A 26 13.74 1.47 -2.37
C PHE A 26 13.89 0.53 -1.16
N THR A 27 12.92 0.57 -0.27
CA THR A 27 12.93 -0.23 0.96
C THR A 27 11.57 -0.89 1.12
N GLN A 28 11.58 -2.19 1.34
CA GLN A 28 10.37 -3.00 1.43
C GLN A 28 10.34 -3.77 2.74
N THR A 29 9.16 -3.85 3.34
CA THR A 29 8.92 -4.68 4.52
C THR A 29 7.80 -5.66 4.25
N THR A 30 7.81 -6.79 4.96
CA THR A 30 6.81 -7.83 4.86
C THR A 30 5.73 -7.61 5.91
N ILE A 31 4.46 -7.70 5.51
CA ILE A 31 3.31 -7.68 6.40
C ILE A 31 2.77 -9.10 6.47
N THR A 32 2.87 -9.73 7.63
CA THR A 32 2.34 -11.08 7.83
C THR A 32 0.86 -11.03 8.13
N LEU A 33 0.09 -11.84 7.40
CA LEU A 33 -1.35 -11.93 7.56
C LEU A 33 -1.69 -13.19 8.37
N PRO A 34 -2.66 -13.11 9.31
CA PRO A 34 -3.07 -14.25 10.12
C PRO A 34 -4.04 -15.16 9.36
N LEU A 35 -3.58 -15.77 8.28
CA LEU A 35 -4.39 -16.63 7.42
C LEU A 35 -4.06 -18.09 7.62
N ASN A 36 -5.10 -18.95 7.55
CA ASN A 36 -4.92 -20.39 7.54
C ASN A 36 -5.03 -20.92 6.11
N ALA A 37 -3.90 -21.28 5.52
CA ALA A 37 -3.83 -21.75 4.14
C ALA A 37 -4.54 -23.10 3.96
N LEU A 38 -4.57 -23.94 5.00
CA LEU A 38 -5.24 -25.24 4.94
C LEU A 38 -6.76 -25.09 4.78
N ASP A 39 -7.31 -24.01 5.33
CA ASP A 39 -8.74 -23.70 5.22
C ASP A 39 -9.02 -22.75 4.05
N ARG A 40 -8.04 -22.51 3.20
CA ARG A 40 -8.15 -21.57 2.07
C ARG A 40 -8.63 -20.19 2.53
N GLU A 41 -8.11 -19.73 3.64
CA GLU A 41 -8.42 -18.39 4.12
C GLU A 41 -7.73 -17.34 3.27
N VAL A 42 -8.48 -16.27 3.00
CA VAL A 42 -8.00 -15.09 2.30
C VAL A 42 -8.27 -13.86 3.14
N PHE A 43 -7.52 -12.80 2.90
CA PHE A 43 -7.78 -11.49 3.50
C PHE A 43 -8.56 -10.64 2.50
N VAL A 44 -9.77 -10.27 2.90
CA VAL A 44 -10.64 -9.43 2.08
C VAL A 44 -10.46 -8.00 2.55
N ILE A 45 -9.87 -7.18 1.69
CA ILE A 45 -9.55 -5.79 2.01
C ILE A 45 -10.77 -4.92 1.74
N THR A 46 -11.20 -4.16 2.75
CA THR A 46 -12.33 -3.24 2.64
C THR A 46 -11.91 -1.78 2.65
N GLY A 47 -10.69 -1.48 3.05
CA GLY A 47 -10.18 -0.13 3.02
C GLY A 47 -8.69 -0.08 3.27
N ILE A 48 -8.03 0.93 2.73
CA ILE A 48 -6.60 1.16 2.92
C ILE A 48 -6.41 2.64 3.20
N ILE A 49 -5.69 2.94 4.27
CA ILE A 49 -5.25 4.30 4.58
C ILE A 49 -3.76 4.35 4.39
N PHE A 50 -3.32 5.19 3.46
CA PHE A 50 -1.91 5.46 3.23
C PHE A 50 -1.51 6.73 3.96
N ASP A 51 -0.39 6.66 4.66
CA ASP A 51 0.22 7.81 5.33
C ASP A 51 1.66 7.94 4.82
N PRO A 52 1.84 8.44 3.59
CA PRO A 52 3.17 8.60 3.02
C PRO A 52 3.92 9.73 3.71
N ALA A 53 5.23 9.59 3.78
CA ALA A 53 6.07 10.65 4.31
C ALA A 53 6.00 11.89 3.43
N THR A 54 6.06 13.05 4.07
CA THR A 54 6.15 14.30 3.32
C THR A 54 7.54 14.43 2.69
N PRO A 55 7.62 14.68 1.38
CA PRO A 55 8.92 14.84 0.74
C PRO A 55 9.67 16.07 1.26
N SER A 56 10.97 16.11 1.04
CA SER A 56 11.78 17.28 1.36
C SER A 56 11.40 18.47 0.49
N SER A 57 11.60 19.67 1.02
CA SER A 57 11.40 20.90 0.27
C SER A 57 12.78 21.47 -0.07
N VAL A 58 13.18 21.34 -1.33
CA VAL A 58 14.48 21.81 -1.82
C VAL A 58 14.23 22.80 -2.95
N PRO A 59 14.72 24.04 -2.86
CA PRO A 59 14.50 25.04 -3.90
C PRO A 59 14.98 24.55 -5.28
N GLY A 60 14.14 24.73 -6.30
CA GLY A 60 14.46 24.35 -7.68
C GLY A 60 14.42 22.85 -7.97
N THR A 61 13.98 22.03 -7.03
CA THR A 61 14.03 20.59 -7.15
C THR A 61 12.66 19.98 -6.87
N GLN A 62 12.30 18.95 -7.65
CA GLN A 62 11.12 18.13 -7.36
C GLN A 62 11.54 16.98 -6.47
N CYS A 63 10.90 16.87 -5.32
CA CYS A 63 11.11 15.78 -4.37
C CYS A 63 9.85 14.94 -4.28
N ASP A 64 10.00 13.62 -4.27
CA ASP A 64 8.88 12.70 -4.26
C ASP A 64 8.95 11.72 -3.11
N SER A 65 7.78 11.30 -2.65
CA SER A 65 7.59 10.22 -1.69
C SER A 65 6.59 9.24 -2.30
N ASN A 66 7.00 8.00 -2.49
CA ASN A 66 6.16 6.96 -3.07
C ASN A 66 5.98 5.83 -2.06
N LEU A 67 4.76 5.36 -1.92
CA LEU A 67 4.38 4.29 -1.00
C LEU A 67 3.48 3.32 -1.75
N GLN A 68 3.79 2.03 -1.68
CA GLN A 68 2.97 1.01 -2.35
C GLN A 68 2.72 -0.19 -1.45
N LEU A 69 1.62 -0.87 -1.73
CA LEU A 69 1.24 -2.13 -1.12
C LEU A 69 1.08 -3.17 -2.23
N THR A 70 1.77 -4.30 -2.11
CA THR A 70 1.77 -5.35 -3.13
C THR A 70 1.49 -6.72 -2.54
N ARG A 71 1.05 -7.66 -3.38
CA ARG A 71 0.80 -9.05 -2.99
C ARG A 71 2.07 -9.86 -2.84
N GLN A 72 3.04 -9.57 -3.70
CA GLN A 72 4.34 -10.24 -3.73
C GLN A 72 5.43 -9.20 -3.68
N SER A 73 6.64 -9.62 -3.33
CA SER A 73 7.77 -8.73 -3.27
C SER A 73 8.01 -8.04 -4.62
N ALA A 74 8.46 -6.80 -4.56
CA ALA A 74 8.81 -6.01 -5.72
C ALA A 74 10.21 -5.44 -5.53
N THR A 75 10.81 -4.97 -6.61
CA THR A 75 12.13 -4.36 -6.58
C THR A 75 12.10 -2.87 -6.86
N ASN A 76 10.93 -2.36 -7.20
CA ASN A 76 10.73 -0.93 -7.48
C ASN A 76 9.24 -0.60 -7.34
N ILE A 77 8.93 0.70 -7.38
CA ILE A 77 7.54 1.17 -7.42
C ILE A 77 6.93 0.74 -8.76
N ILE A 78 5.78 0.11 -8.70
CA ILE A 78 5.10 -0.44 -9.87
C ILE A 78 3.86 0.39 -10.22
N ARG A 79 3.34 0.18 -11.41
CA ARG A 79 2.20 0.94 -11.94
C ARG A 79 0.87 0.25 -11.60
N LEU A 80 -0.20 1.03 -11.70
CA LEU A 80 -1.57 0.53 -11.45
C LEU A 80 -1.97 -0.61 -12.37
N SER A 81 -1.35 -0.75 -13.53
CA SER A 81 -1.63 -1.84 -14.45
C SER A 81 -1.00 -3.18 -14.05
N ASP A 82 -0.12 -3.19 -13.05
CA ASP A 82 0.53 -4.40 -12.58
C ASP A 82 -0.39 -5.12 -11.58
N PHE A 83 -0.65 -6.41 -11.81
CA PHE A 83 -1.50 -7.22 -10.94
C PHE A 83 -0.94 -7.37 -9.52
N ASN A 84 0.36 -7.21 -9.35
CA ASN A 84 0.98 -7.27 -8.04
C ASN A 84 0.58 -6.10 -7.15
N LEU A 85 0.17 -4.98 -7.73
CA LEU A 85 -0.17 -3.80 -6.96
C LEU A 85 -1.56 -3.92 -6.35
N ILE A 86 -1.65 -3.76 -5.02
CA ILE A 86 -2.91 -3.64 -4.30
C ILE A 86 -3.32 -2.17 -4.24
N GLY A 87 -2.37 -1.28 -3.96
CA GLY A 87 -2.62 0.15 -3.93
C GLY A 87 -1.33 0.93 -3.75
N LYS A 88 -1.40 2.23 -4.01
CA LYS A 88 -0.24 3.10 -3.80
C LYS A 88 -0.67 4.53 -3.52
N SER A 89 0.26 5.29 -2.97
CA SER A 89 0.11 6.72 -2.72
C SER A 89 1.44 7.41 -3.02
N ALA A 90 1.36 8.63 -3.52
CA ALA A 90 2.55 9.41 -3.81
C ALA A 90 2.31 10.88 -3.44
N GLU A 91 3.34 11.52 -2.94
CA GLU A 91 3.34 12.94 -2.66
C GLU A 91 4.54 13.59 -3.35
N THR A 92 4.31 14.75 -3.94
CA THR A 92 5.34 15.48 -4.66
C THR A 92 5.45 16.88 -4.09
N MET A 93 6.68 17.31 -3.83
CA MET A 93 6.99 18.66 -3.41
C MET A 93 7.86 19.28 -4.51
N LEU A 94 7.34 20.32 -5.17
CA LEU A 94 8.07 21.02 -6.21
C LEU A 94 8.54 22.37 -5.67
N GLY A 95 9.85 22.53 -5.53
CA GLY A 95 10.46 23.75 -5.08
C GLY A 95 10.67 24.73 -6.24
N GLY A 96 10.18 25.95 -6.11
CA GLY A 96 10.49 27.03 -7.03
C GLY A 96 11.90 27.57 -6.84
N ALA A 97 12.37 28.37 -7.79
CA ALA A 97 13.75 28.82 -7.83
C ALA A 97 14.19 29.66 -6.62
N ALA A 98 13.25 30.28 -5.91
CA ALA A 98 13.59 31.16 -4.79
C ALA A 98 12.75 30.89 -3.52
N GLU A 99 11.42 30.75 -3.62
CA GLU A 99 10.58 30.73 -2.41
C GLU A 99 9.28 29.93 -2.57
N PHE A 100 8.97 29.40 -3.75
CA PHE A 100 7.73 28.67 -3.97
C PHE A 100 7.90 27.19 -3.81
N THR A 101 6.99 26.61 -3.02
CA THR A 101 6.88 25.17 -2.89
C THR A 101 5.45 24.76 -3.21
N PHE A 102 5.30 23.84 -4.17
CA PHE A 102 4.02 23.24 -4.49
C PHE A 102 3.95 21.86 -3.93
N PHE A 103 2.82 21.54 -3.33
CA PHE A 103 2.53 20.20 -2.85
C PHE A 103 1.49 19.58 -3.77
N SER A 104 1.76 18.37 -4.22
CA SER A 104 0.82 17.59 -5.03
C SER A 104 0.73 16.19 -4.46
N LYS A 105 -0.49 15.73 -4.24
CA LYS A 105 -0.74 14.36 -3.79
C LYS A 105 -1.40 13.60 -4.93
N THR A 106 -0.77 12.51 -5.31
CA THR A 106 -1.26 11.60 -6.34
C THR A 106 -1.67 10.30 -5.68
N TYR A 107 -2.90 9.88 -5.82
CA TYR A 107 -3.48 8.73 -5.15
C TYR A 107 -3.67 9.00 -3.66
N GLY A 108 -4.39 8.16 -3.00
CA GLY A 108 -4.68 8.31 -1.58
C GLY A 108 -5.34 7.07 -1.01
N ASN A 109 -6.16 7.28 -0.02
CA ASN A 109 -6.87 6.20 0.64
C ASN A 109 -7.80 5.50 -0.33
N GLN A 110 -7.93 4.18 -0.15
CA GLN A 110 -8.84 3.37 -0.93
C GLN A 110 -9.98 2.88 -0.05
N GLN A 111 -11.18 2.90 -0.60
CA GLN A 111 -12.40 2.46 0.06
C GLN A 111 -13.22 1.65 -0.94
N ILE A 112 -14.21 0.91 -0.41
CA ILE A 112 -15.15 0.19 -1.26
C ILE A 112 -15.97 1.20 -2.07
N GLU A 113 -15.93 1.05 -3.39
CA GLU A 113 -16.76 1.85 -4.29
C GLU A 113 -18.17 1.29 -4.36
N SER A 114 -19.11 2.13 -4.78
CA SER A 114 -20.50 1.71 -4.96
C SER A 114 -20.60 0.54 -5.95
N GLY A 115 -21.28 -0.52 -5.54
CA GLY A 115 -21.42 -1.71 -6.36
C GLY A 115 -20.31 -2.73 -6.21
N GLN A 116 -19.32 -2.48 -5.35
CA GLN A 116 -18.23 -3.41 -5.05
C GLN A 116 -18.40 -3.97 -3.64
N ASP A 117 -17.96 -5.22 -3.44
CA ASP A 117 -17.99 -5.87 -2.14
C ASP A 117 -16.67 -5.72 -1.37
N TYR A 118 -15.59 -5.40 -2.07
CA TYR A 118 -14.25 -5.28 -1.48
C TYR A 118 -13.35 -4.44 -2.37
N VAL A 119 -12.24 -3.97 -1.80
CA VAL A 119 -11.18 -3.29 -2.57
C VAL A 119 -10.30 -4.33 -3.26
N ASP A 120 -9.89 -5.35 -2.54
CA ASP A 120 -9.02 -6.41 -3.06
C ASP A 120 -9.09 -7.65 -2.17
N VAL A 121 -8.58 -8.78 -2.67
CA VAL A 121 -8.51 -10.04 -1.94
C VAL A 121 -7.08 -10.57 -2.05
N VAL A 122 -6.50 -10.92 -0.91
CA VAL A 122 -5.13 -11.44 -0.83
C VAL A 122 -5.18 -12.88 -0.33
N ALA A 123 -4.71 -13.81 -1.17
CA ALA A 123 -4.72 -15.24 -0.87
C ALA A 123 -3.38 -15.75 -0.31
N THR A 124 -2.34 -14.93 -0.33
CA THR A 124 -1.02 -15.28 0.22
C THR A 124 -0.91 -14.87 1.68
N PRO A 125 -0.06 -15.53 2.48
CA PRO A 125 0.08 -15.18 3.91
C PRO A 125 0.81 -13.87 4.16
N ASN A 126 1.29 -13.20 3.12
CA ASN A 126 2.05 -11.96 3.25
C ASN A 126 1.57 -10.91 2.26
N MET A 127 1.67 -9.66 2.67
CA MET A 127 1.69 -8.50 1.78
C MET A 127 3.03 -7.80 1.95
N PHE A 128 3.36 -6.92 1.03
CA PHE A 128 4.63 -6.18 1.05
C PHE A 128 4.35 -4.70 0.91
N MET A 129 4.96 -3.93 1.80
CA MET A 129 4.87 -2.48 1.83
C MET A 129 6.23 -1.92 1.48
N ALA A 130 6.30 -1.00 0.53
CA ALA A 130 7.56 -0.42 0.10
C ALA A 130 7.46 1.10 -0.02
N VAL A 131 8.58 1.76 0.23
CA VAL A 131 8.74 3.20 0.09
C VAL A 131 9.94 3.48 -0.80
N LEU A 132 9.81 4.51 -1.61
CA LEU A 132 10.91 5.04 -2.42
C LEU A 132 10.76 6.55 -2.52
N GLY A 133 11.76 7.27 -2.03
CA GLY A 133 11.86 8.71 -2.19
C GLY A 133 12.68 9.07 -3.43
N ASN A 134 12.56 10.32 -3.83
CA ASN A 134 13.35 10.88 -4.91
C ASN A 134 13.78 12.30 -4.54
N ASN A 135 15.06 12.57 -4.63
CA ASN A 135 15.68 13.88 -4.33
C ASN A 135 15.44 14.38 -2.89
N ASN A 136 15.23 13.51 -1.94
CA ASN A 136 15.04 13.89 -0.54
C ASN A 136 16.39 14.02 0.18
N THR A 137 16.39 14.79 1.26
CA THR A 137 17.60 15.05 2.04
C THR A 137 17.90 13.96 3.08
N GLY A 138 16.94 13.07 3.33
CA GLY A 138 17.09 11.98 4.28
C GLY A 138 16.13 10.85 4.02
N PRO A 139 16.21 9.75 4.78
CA PRO A 139 15.30 8.63 4.64
C PRO A 139 13.87 9.01 5.05
N LEU A 140 12.89 8.47 4.33
CA LEU A 140 11.48 8.71 4.57
C LEU A 140 10.89 7.59 5.41
N THR A 141 9.93 7.95 6.28
CA THR A 141 9.15 6.99 7.07
C THR A 141 7.69 7.09 6.65
N SER A 142 7.12 5.97 6.27
CA SER A 142 5.72 5.92 5.84
C SER A 142 4.98 4.82 6.59
N ASP A 143 3.69 5.03 6.79
CA ASP A 143 2.80 4.11 7.49
C ASP A 143 1.61 3.74 6.61
N ILE A 144 1.03 2.58 6.91
CA ILE A 144 -0.17 2.10 6.23
C ILE A 144 -1.06 1.38 7.22
N ARG A 145 -2.37 1.44 7.00
CA ARG A 145 -3.35 0.66 7.74
C ARG A 145 -4.31 0.04 6.75
N VAL A 146 -4.47 -1.28 6.84
CA VAL A 146 -5.32 -2.04 5.93
C VAL A 146 -6.46 -2.66 6.73
N TYR A 147 -7.68 -2.30 6.37
CA TYR A 147 -8.89 -2.81 7.02
C TYR A 147 -9.47 -3.96 6.22
N GLY A 148 -10.01 -4.94 6.91
CA GLY A 148 -10.64 -6.06 6.25
C GLY A 148 -11.08 -7.16 7.20
N TYR A 149 -11.30 -8.33 6.64
CA TYR A 149 -11.68 -9.50 7.41
C TYR A 149 -11.13 -10.75 6.73
N ARG A 150 -11.09 -11.85 7.46
CA ARG A 150 -10.73 -13.15 6.90
C ARG A 150 -11.97 -13.82 6.34
N ALA A 151 -11.80 -14.53 5.24
CA ALA A 151 -12.85 -15.33 4.66
C ALA A 151 -12.26 -16.63 4.12
N GLN A 152 -13.10 -17.67 4.09
CA GLN A 152 -12.75 -18.91 3.43
C GLN A 152 -13.22 -18.81 1.98
N ALA A 153 -12.32 -19.07 1.05
CA ALA A 153 -12.63 -19.05 -0.37
C ALA A 153 -12.99 -20.45 -0.87
N ASP A 154 -13.87 -20.52 -1.84
CA ASP A 154 -14.07 -21.77 -2.56
C ASP A 154 -12.88 -22.04 -3.51
N VAL A 155 -12.85 -23.21 -4.12
CA VAL A 155 -11.71 -23.61 -4.95
C VAL A 155 -11.52 -22.67 -6.15
N SER A 156 -12.61 -22.18 -6.72
CA SER A 156 -12.54 -21.34 -7.91
C SER A 156 -12.00 -19.93 -7.58
N VAL A 157 -12.29 -19.42 -6.39
CA VAL A 157 -11.82 -18.10 -5.96
C VAL A 157 -10.36 -18.16 -5.48
N TYR A 158 -10.02 -19.22 -4.75
CA TYR A 158 -8.68 -19.35 -4.16
C TYR A 158 -7.59 -19.58 -5.21
N SER A 159 -7.91 -20.34 -6.23
CA SER A 159 -6.97 -20.60 -7.30
C SER A 159 -6.90 -19.41 -8.28
#